data_889e9e3748ac0e0404e1e2b5dfd5356b
#
_entry.id   889e9e3748ac0e0404e1e2b5dfd5356b
#
_cell.length_a   1.000
_cell.length_b   1.000
_cell.length_c   1.000
_cell.angle_alpha   90.00
_cell.angle_beta   90.00
_cell.angle_gamma   90.00
#
_symmetry.space_group_name_H-M   'P 1'
#
loop_
_entity.id
_entity.type
_entity.pdbx_description
1 polymer ?
#
loop_
_entity_poly.entity_id
_entity_poly.type
_entity_poly.pdbx_seq_one_letter_code
_entity_poly.pdbx_strand_id
1 'polypeptide(L)'
;MIATLERSGPTSAATEPVRPLVVELAGPAAAGKTSLLHALGAGDRKLRAGLRVPRQRHLATALTLAPTLLALHRPYRGLLWKEMKRITYLGSLYDLLQERSGASAGTVLLDEGAVYMLARLEVLGAQGIRSAAYAAWWRAAIEAWSSTLDLIVWLDAPDPVLRDRLRRRAQSHPVKRLPDDAIDRFIASYRDSYRHVIRSLMEARGPRLLTLRTDQEDVECIARRLAAEVRDMEAGP
;
A
#
# COMPACT_ATOMS: atom_id res chain seq x y z
N MET A 1 -35.23 49.15 29.01
CA MET A 1 -35.66 47.81 28.58
C MET A 1 -34.41 47.12 28.11
N ILE A 2 -33.80 46.28 28.98
CA ILE A 2 -32.48 45.69 28.82
C ILE A 2 -32.68 44.31 28.17
N ALA A 3 -32.20 44.12 26.94
CA ALA A 3 -32.26 42.84 26.26
C ALA A 3 -31.10 41.94 26.74
N THR A 4 -31.46 40.83 27.37
CA THR A 4 -30.58 39.80 27.86
C THR A 4 -30.00 39.02 26.67
N LEU A 5 -28.66 39.05 26.48
CA LEU A 5 -27.94 38.20 25.55
C LEU A 5 -27.84 36.80 26.14
N GLU A 6 -28.57 35.84 25.58
CA GLU A 6 -28.38 34.41 25.84
C GLU A 6 -27.03 33.97 25.31
N ARG A 7 -26.19 33.44 26.19
CA ARG A 7 -24.92 32.77 25.85
C ARG A 7 -25.28 31.45 25.22
N SER A 8 -25.01 31.30 23.95
CA SER A 8 -24.95 30.00 23.27
C SER A 8 -23.92 29.10 23.98
N GLY A 9 -24.37 27.94 24.41
CA GLY A 9 -23.52 26.94 25.06
C GLY A 9 -22.41 26.42 24.12
N PRO A 10 -21.41 25.71 24.66
CA PRO A 10 -20.28 25.23 23.88
C PRO A 10 -20.76 24.29 22.79
N THR A 11 -20.41 24.63 21.57
CA THR A 11 -20.57 23.74 20.39
C THR A 11 -19.91 22.42 20.69
N SER A 12 -20.70 21.35 20.73
CA SER A 12 -20.22 19.98 20.83
C SER A 12 -19.14 19.78 19.79
N ALA A 13 -17.93 19.44 20.22
CA ALA A 13 -16.85 19.04 19.33
C ALA A 13 -17.37 17.86 18.50
N ALA A 14 -17.59 18.09 17.22
CA ALA A 14 -17.94 17.03 16.30
C ALA A 14 -16.80 16.00 16.34
N THR A 15 -17.08 14.82 16.88
CA THR A 15 -16.16 13.70 16.88
C THR A 15 -15.82 13.42 15.42
N GLU A 16 -14.57 13.59 15.02
CA GLU A 16 -14.13 13.23 13.66
C GLU A 16 -14.55 11.80 13.36
N PRO A 17 -15.06 11.52 12.16
CA PRO A 17 -15.49 10.17 11.80
C PRO A 17 -14.29 9.24 11.90
N VAL A 18 -14.38 8.26 12.79
CA VAL A 18 -13.33 7.24 13.01
C VAL A 18 -13.18 6.46 11.73
N ARG A 19 -12.07 6.65 11.01
CA ARG A 19 -11.71 5.85 9.84
C ARG A 19 -10.93 4.61 10.26
N PRO A 20 -11.01 3.50 9.51
CA PRO A 20 -10.19 2.33 9.79
C PRO A 20 -8.71 2.67 9.59
N LEU A 21 -7.84 2.09 10.43
CA LEU A 21 -6.40 2.12 10.18
C LEU A 21 -6.05 1.35 8.91
N VAL A 22 -5.24 1.94 8.05
CA VAL A 22 -4.79 1.33 6.80
C VAL A 22 -3.31 0.97 6.92
N VAL A 23 -3.04 -0.33 6.94
CA VAL A 23 -1.70 -0.91 7.09
C VAL A 23 -1.32 -1.64 5.81
N GLU A 24 -0.15 -1.37 5.24
CA GLU A 24 0.35 -2.09 4.07
C GLU A 24 1.59 -2.91 4.39
N LEU A 25 1.57 -4.20 4.01
CA LEU A 25 2.74 -5.07 4.06
C LEU A 25 3.57 -4.87 2.79
N ALA A 26 4.76 -4.35 2.93
CA ALA A 26 5.71 -4.11 1.85
C ALA A 26 6.97 -4.97 2.02
N GLY A 27 7.64 -5.25 0.91
CA GLY A 27 8.89 -6.01 0.92
C GLY A 27 9.11 -6.81 -0.36
N PRO A 28 10.34 -7.21 -0.64
CA PRO A 28 10.68 -7.95 -1.85
C PRO A 28 9.97 -9.31 -1.94
N ALA A 29 10.09 -9.97 -3.08
CA ALA A 29 9.59 -11.33 -3.25
C ALA A 29 10.22 -12.27 -2.22
N ALA A 30 9.41 -13.19 -1.66
CA ALA A 30 9.81 -14.13 -0.62
C ALA A 30 10.17 -13.52 0.76
N ALA A 31 9.87 -12.24 1.01
CA ALA A 31 10.06 -11.60 2.32
C ALA A 31 9.08 -12.07 3.41
N GLY A 32 8.13 -12.97 3.12
CA GLY A 32 7.25 -13.55 4.15
C GLY A 32 5.89 -12.87 4.30
N LYS A 33 5.52 -11.89 3.45
CA LYS A 33 4.23 -11.18 3.52
C LYS A 33 3.01 -12.10 3.63
N THR A 34 2.91 -13.07 2.73
CA THR A 34 1.79 -14.03 2.72
C THR A 34 1.74 -14.89 3.98
N SER A 35 2.91 -15.32 4.50
CA SER A 35 2.99 -16.09 5.75
C SER A 35 2.50 -15.24 6.93
N LEU A 36 2.91 -13.97 6.99
CA LEU A 36 2.46 -13.04 8.01
C LEU A 36 0.95 -12.79 7.95
N LEU A 37 0.39 -12.61 6.74
CA LEU A 37 -1.06 -12.48 6.55
C LEU A 37 -1.82 -13.69 7.07
N HIS A 38 -1.31 -14.91 6.81
CA HIS A 38 -1.91 -16.13 7.32
C HIS A 38 -1.86 -16.20 8.85
N ALA A 39 -0.73 -15.86 9.44
CA ALA A 39 -0.57 -15.84 10.89
C ALA A 39 -1.51 -14.83 11.58
N LEU A 40 -1.65 -13.63 11.01
CA LEU A 40 -2.57 -12.60 11.50
C LEU A 40 -4.04 -12.99 11.32
N GLY A 41 -4.41 -13.57 10.18
CA GLY A 41 -5.78 -14.00 9.90
C GLY A 41 -6.26 -15.16 10.79
N ALA A 42 -5.35 -15.95 11.34
CA ALA A 42 -5.66 -17.00 12.30
C ALA A 42 -5.92 -16.46 13.73
N GLY A 43 -5.43 -15.23 14.05
CA GLY A 43 -5.42 -14.69 15.39
C GLY A 43 -6.43 -13.58 15.68
N ASP A 44 -6.82 -12.77 14.71
CA ASP A 44 -7.66 -11.59 14.95
C ASP A 44 -8.72 -11.34 13.87
N ARG A 45 -9.99 -11.42 14.27
CA ARG A 45 -11.16 -11.19 13.40
C ARG A 45 -11.33 -9.71 12.99
N LYS A 46 -10.63 -8.77 13.62
CA LYS A 46 -10.69 -7.34 13.31
C LYS A 46 -9.76 -6.96 12.14
N LEU A 47 -8.73 -7.77 11.88
CA LEU A 47 -7.80 -7.59 10.77
C LEU A 47 -8.41 -8.12 9.47
N ARG A 48 -8.89 -7.23 8.63
CA ARG A 48 -9.41 -7.60 7.30
C ARG A 48 -8.28 -7.66 6.29
N ALA A 49 -7.75 -8.84 6.05
CA ALA A 49 -6.76 -9.09 5.01
C ALA A 49 -7.40 -9.06 3.62
N GLY A 50 -6.90 -8.20 2.75
CA GLY A 50 -7.25 -8.16 1.34
C GLY A 50 -8.61 -7.54 1.02
N LEU A 51 -8.61 -6.26 0.65
CA LEU A 51 -9.79 -5.62 0.06
C LEU A 51 -9.95 -6.10 -1.39
N ARG A 52 -11.05 -6.77 -1.69
CA ARG A 52 -11.44 -7.04 -3.07
C ARG A 52 -12.19 -5.83 -3.62
N VAL A 53 -11.60 -5.18 -4.60
CA VAL A 53 -12.27 -4.08 -5.32
C VAL A 53 -13.31 -4.68 -6.27
N PRO A 54 -14.61 -4.32 -6.16
CA PRO A 54 -15.64 -4.81 -7.06
C PRO A 54 -15.39 -4.39 -8.52
N ARG A 55 -15.71 -5.25 -9.48
CA ARG A 55 -15.50 -4.97 -10.92
C ARG A 55 -16.18 -3.68 -11.39
N GLN A 56 -17.36 -3.38 -10.87
CA GLN A 56 -18.10 -2.17 -11.20
C GLN A 56 -17.33 -0.89 -10.82
N ARG A 57 -16.59 -0.91 -9.68
CA ARG A 57 -15.71 0.19 -9.29
C ARG A 57 -14.54 0.37 -10.23
N HIS A 58 -13.90 -0.71 -10.64
CA HIS A 58 -12.84 -0.62 -11.64
C HIS A 58 -13.31 0.10 -12.90
N LEU A 59 -14.54 -0.17 -13.33
CA LEU A 59 -15.11 0.47 -14.51
C LEU A 59 -15.37 1.96 -14.25
N ALA A 60 -15.99 2.31 -13.13
CA ALA A 60 -16.25 3.71 -12.76
C ALA A 60 -14.95 4.50 -12.63
N THR A 61 -13.96 3.99 -11.88
CA THR A 61 -12.65 4.63 -11.74
C THR A 61 -11.89 4.71 -13.07
N ALA A 62 -11.99 3.69 -13.93
CA ALA A 62 -11.39 3.73 -15.27
C ALA A 62 -11.98 4.86 -16.13
N LEU A 63 -13.29 5.10 -16.04
CA LEU A 63 -13.96 6.21 -16.74
C LEU A 63 -13.52 7.56 -16.17
N THR A 64 -13.46 7.70 -14.85
CA THR A 64 -12.97 8.92 -14.18
C THR A 64 -11.50 9.21 -14.53
N LEU A 65 -10.67 8.18 -14.57
CA LEU A 65 -9.26 8.31 -14.92
C LEU A 65 -8.99 8.31 -16.44
N ALA A 66 -10.02 8.16 -17.28
CA ALA A 66 -9.84 8.07 -18.72
C ALA A 66 -9.04 9.24 -19.33
N PRO A 67 -9.25 10.52 -18.96
CA PRO A 67 -8.41 11.62 -19.44
C PRO A 67 -6.94 11.46 -19.05
N THR A 68 -6.66 11.05 -17.81
CA THR A 68 -5.30 10.79 -17.30
C THR A 68 -4.65 9.61 -18.03
N LEU A 69 -5.37 8.50 -18.15
CA LEU A 69 -4.89 7.32 -18.86
C LEU A 69 -4.60 7.62 -20.34
N LEU A 70 -5.43 8.43 -20.98
CA LEU A 70 -5.24 8.88 -22.34
C LEU A 70 -4.01 9.80 -22.48
N ALA A 71 -3.84 10.74 -21.54
CA ALA A 71 -2.66 11.61 -21.49
C ALA A 71 -1.36 10.82 -21.26
N LEU A 72 -1.41 9.75 -20.46
CA LEU A 72 -0.30 8.83 -20.23
C LEU A 72 -0.01 7.94 -21.44
N HIS A 73 -1.03 7.60 -22.22
CA HIS A 73 -0.89 6.73 -23.41
C HIS A 73 -0.39 7.48 -24.65
N ARG A 74 -0.84 8.73 -24.85
CA ARG A 74 -0.61 9.51 -26.08
C ARG A 74 0.87 9.68 -26.48
N PRO A 75 1.81 10.01 -25.57
CA PRO A 75 3.19 10.34 -25.96
C PRO A 75 4.00 9.14 -26.50
N TYR A 76 3.62 7.90 -26.15
CA TYR A 76 4.55 6.78 -26.26
C TYR A 76 3.98 5.51 -26.90
N ARG A 77 2.71 5.47 -27.34
CA ARG A 77 2.05 4.25 -27.83
C ARG A 77 2.29 2.99 -26.98
N GLY A 78 2.77 3.16 -25.73
CA GLY A 78 3.41 2.11 -24.96
C GLY A 78 3.01 2.00 -23.51
N LEU A 79 1.99 2.73 -23.00
CA LEU A 79 1.43 2.36 -21.71
C LEU A 79 0.74 1.01 -21.90
N LEU A 80 1.40 -0.05 -21.47
CA LEU A 80 0.87 -1.38 -21.61
C LEU A 80 -0.44 -1.50 -20.82
N TRP A 81 -1.39 -2.23 -21.35
CA TRP A 81 -2.66 -2.54 -20.69
C TRP A 81 -2.52 -2.96 -19.22
N LYS A 82 -1.39 -3.60 -18.87
CA LYS A 82 -1.06 -4.01 -17.51
C LYS A 82 -0.82 -2.83 -16.56
N GLU A 83 -0.22 -1.75 -17.03
CA GLU A 83 0.08 -0.55 -16.24
C GLU A 83 -1.17 0.29 -16.04
N MET A 84 -1.98 0.45 -17.09
CA MET A 84 -3.29 1.10 -16.99
C MET A 84 -4.18 0.40 -15.96
N LYS A 85 -4.21 -0.94 -15.95
CA LYS A 85 -4.93 -1.72 -14.94
C LYS A 85 -4.43 -1.44 -13.52
N ARG A 86 -3.12 -1.29 -13.31
CA ARG A 86 -2.54 -1.00 -11.99
C ARG A 86 -2.90 0.40 -11.51
N ILE A 87 -2.81 1.39 -12.40
CA ILE A 87 -3.21 2.78 -12.12
C ILE A 87 -4.70 2.82 -11.74
N THR A 88 -5.55 2.17 -12.54
CA THR A 88 -6.99 2.06 -12.26
C THR A 88 -7.26 1.34 -10.94
N TYR A 89 -6.52 0.26 -10.66
CA TYR A 89 -6.67 -0.48 -9.40
C TYR A 89 -6.32 0.39 -8.20
N LEU A 90 -5.22 1.16 -8.26
CA LEU A 90 -4.84 2.09 -7.20
C LEU A 90 -5.91 3.14 -6.93
N GLY A 91 -6.47 3.75 -7.97
CA GLY A 91 -7.59 4.68 -7.84
C GLY A 91 -8.82 4.03 -7.22
N SER A 92 -9.21 2.85 -7.71
CA SER A 92 -10.37 2.11 -7.20
C SER A 92 -10.20 1.67 -5.75
N LEU A 93 -8.99 1.32 -5.33
CA LEU A 93 -8.67 0.97 -3.96
C LEU A 93 -8.73 2.19 -3.04
N TYR A 94 -8.19 3.32 -3.51
CA TYR A 94 -8.27 4.60 -2.82
C TYR A 94 -9.74 5.01 -2.58
N ASP A 95 -10.56 5.05 -3.63
CA ASP A 95 -11.99 5.38 -3.54
C ASP A 95 -12.72 4.48 -2.54
N LEU A 96 -12.42 3.18 -2.56
CA LEU A 96 -13.02 2.20 -1.65
C LEU A 96 -12.64 2.44 -0.18
N LEU A 97 -11.41 2.88 0.08
CA LEU A 97 -10.94 3.22 1.44
C LEU A 97 -11.58 4.51 1.93
N GLN A 98 -11.70 5.53 1.07
CA GLN A 98 -12.34 6.80 1.41
C GLN A 98 -13.82 6.61 1.78
N GLU A 99 -14.56 5.79 1.05
CA GLU A 99 -15.98 5.52 1.36
C GLU A 99 -16.17 4.74 2.68
N ARG A 100 -15.17 4.03 3.14
CA ARG A 100 -15.20 3.34 4.44
C ARG A 100 -14.88 4.26 5.62
N SER A 101 -14.46 5.48 5.37
CA SER A 101 -14.31 6.51 6.39
C SER A 101 -15.67 6.80 7.00
N GLY A 102 -15.88 6.42 8.27
CA GLY A 102 -17.15 6.56 8.99
C GLY A 102 -17.97 5.28 9.17
N ALA A 103 -17.64 4.16 8.51
CA ALA A 103 -18.48 2.96 8.54
C ALA A 103 -18.07 1.89 9.56
N SER A 104 -16.83 1.85 10.05
CA SER A 104 -16.40 0.85 11.05
C SER A 104 -15.02 1.16 11.61
N ALA A 105 -14.88 1.16 12.93
CA ALA A 105 -13.59 1.04 13.60
C ALA A 105 -12.96 -0.32 13.25
N GLY A 106 -11.64 -0.36 13.02
CA GLY A 106 -10.89 -1.59 12.73
C GLY A 106 -9.69 -1.31 11.84
N THR A 107 -8.95 -2.34 11.54
CA THR A 107 -7.73 -2.24 10.72
C THR A 107 -7.91 -2.95 9.38
N VAL A 108 -7.53 -2.27 8.31
CA VAL A 108 -7.45 -2.82 6.94
C VAL A 108 -6.00 -3.14 6.64
N LEU A 109 -5.72 -4.41 6.33
CA LEU A 109 -4.39 -4.88 5.99
C LEU A 109 -4.29 -5.12 4.47
N LEU A 110 -3.36 -4.41 3.82
CA LEU A 110 -3.12 -4.50 2.39
C LEU A 110 -1.85 -5.31 2.12
N ASP A 111 -1.93 -6.32 1.24
CA ASP A 111 -0.76 -7.08 0.73
C ASP A 111 -0.27 -6.52 -0.62
N GLU A 112 -1.19 -6.02 -1.44
CA GLU A 112 -0.90 -5.42 -2.74
C GLU A 112 -1.51 -4.01 -2.81
N GLY A 113 -1.07 -3.12 -1.92
CA GLY A 113 -1.53 -1.73 -1.83
C GLY A 113 -0.72 -0.76 -2.69
N ALA A 114 -0.66 0.49 -2.24
CA ALA A 114 -0.02 1.58 -2.97
C ALA A 114 1.50 1.39 -3.10
N VAL A 115 2.16 1.00 -2.01
CA VAL A 115 3.63 0.80 -2.00
C VAL A 115 4.03 -0.27 -3.01
N TYR A 116 3.32 -1.42 -3.00
CA TYR A 116 3.57 -2.49 -3.96
C TYR A 116 3.29 -2.07 -5.41
N MET A 117 2.14 -1.45 -5.66
CA MET A 117 1.75 -1.09 -7.03
C MET A 117 2.65 -0.01 -7.62
N LEU A 118 3.02 1.00 -6.84
CA LEU A 118 3.93 2.07 -7.27
C LEU A 118 5.34 1.51 -7.52
N ALA A 119 5.89 0.72 -6.59
CA ALA A 119 7.18 0.07 -6.80
C ALA A 119 7.18 -0.82 -8.06
N ARG A 120 6.11 -1.55 -8.28
CA ARG A 120 5.98 -2.39 -9.47
C ARG A 120 5.88 -1.59 -10.77
N LEU A 121 5.25 -0.41 -10.74
CA LEU A 121 5.22 0.50 -11.89
C LEU A 121 6.62 1.03 -12.22
N GLU A 122 7.44 1.33 -11.23
CA GLU A 122 8.84 1.75 -11.46
C GLU A 122 9.70 0.63 -12.05
N VAL A 123 9.63 -0.58 -11.51
CA VAL A 123 10.50 -1.70 -11.93
C VAL A 123 10.09 -2.27 -13.28
N LEU A 124 8.80 -2.40 -13.54
CA LEU A 124 8.26 -3.09 -14.73
C LEU A 124 7.64 -2.13 -15.73
N GLY A 125 7.55 -0.85 -15.40
CA GLY A 125 6.92 0.13 -16.27
C GLY A 125 7.71 0.39 -17.55
N ALA A 126 6.98 0.61 -18.64
CA ALA A 126 7.59 0.96 -19.92
C ALA A 126 8.26 2.35 -19.88
N GLN A 127 9.09 2.67 -20.87
CA GLN A 127 9.77 3.96 -20.96
C GLN A 127 8.83 5.18 -20.92
N GLY A 128 7.53 5.01 -21.21
CA GLY A 128 6.49 6.04 -21.10
C GLY A 128 6.24 6.58 -19.68
N ILE A 129 6.70 5.87 -18.66
CA ILE A 129 6.65 6.25 -17.24
C ILE A 129 7.55 7.48 -16.92
N ARG A 130 8.35 7.96 -17.87
CA ARG A 130 9.17 9.16 -17.72
C ARG A 130 8.54 10.46 -18.26
N SER A 131 7.26 10.43 -18.62
CA SER A 131 6.55 11.61 -19.14
C SER A 131 6.20 12.61 -18.03
N ALA A 132 6.06 13.90 -18.38
CA ALA A 132 5.57 14.92 -17.44
C ALA A 132 4.18 14.58 -16.89
N ALA A 133 3.31 14.00 -17.71
CA ALA A 133 1.98 13.53 -17.29
C ALA A 133 2.07 12.43 -16.24
N TYR A 134 3.00 11.47 -16.41
CA TYR A 134 3.23 10.44 -15.39
C TYR A 134 3.80 11.02 -14.09
N ALA A 135 4.76 11.94 -14.19
CA ALA A 135 5.32 12.60 -13.01
C ALA A 135 4.26 13.40 -12.22
N ALA A 136 3.31 14.03 -12.92
CA ALA A 136 2.20 14.72 -12.29
C ALA A 136 1.24 13.73 -11.61
N TRP A 137 0.86 12.64 -12.29
CA TRP A 137 0.04 11.59 -11.73
C TRP A 137 0.72 10.92 -10.52
N TRP A 138 2.03 10.65 -10.62
CA TRP A 138 2.82 10.04 -9.53
C TRP A 138 2.78 10.91 -8.27
N ARG A 139 3.03 12.20 -8.39
CA ARG A 139 2.97 13.14 -7.25
C ARG A 139 1.59 13.14 -6.60
N ALA A 140 0.54 13.23 -7.41
CA ALA A 140 -0.84 13.17 -6.90
C ALA A 140 -1.15 11.84 -6.21
N ALA A 141 -0.65 10.71 -6.74
CA ALA A 141 -0.79 9.41 -6.11
C ALA A 141 -0.04 9.32 -4.77
N ILE A 142 1.21 9.81 -4.70
CA ILE A 142 1.97 9.88 -3.45
C ILE A 142 1.24 10.72 -2.41
N GLU A 143 0.75 11.91 -2.76
CA GLU A 143 0.02 12.79 -1.86
C GLU A 143 -1.25 12.12 -1.32
N ALA A 144 -2.08 11.54 -2.20
CA ALA A 144 -3.30 10.84 -1.82
C ALA A 144 -3.02 9.64 -0.90
N TRP A 145 -2.02 8.84 -1.21
CA TRP A 145 -1.70 7.64 -0.45
C TRP A 145 -0.93 7.93 0.84
N SER A 146 -0.14 9.01 0.90
CA SER A 146 0.52 9.43 2.13
C SER A 146 -0.47 9.79 3.24
N SER A 147 -1.64 10.36 2.88
CA SER A 147 -2.70 10.68 3.83
C SER A 147 -3.64 9.51 4.13
N THR A 148 -3.59 8.45 3.34
CA THR A 148 -4.48 7.28 3.46
C THR A 148 -3.86 6.15 4.26
N LEU A 149 -2.55 5.91 4.08
CA LEU A 149 -1.81 4.89 4.80
C LEU A 149 -1.44 5.39 6.20
N ASP A 150 -1.63 4.57 7.22
CA ASP A 150 -1.24 4.85 8.60
C ASP A 150 0.08 4.17 8.98
N LEU A 151 0.30 2.95 8.46
CA LEU A 151 1.49 2.16 8.75
C LEU A 151 1.95 1.40 7.51
N ILE A 152 3.25 1.47 7.23
CA ILE A 152 3.92 0.57 6.30
C ILE A 152 4.76 -0.40 7.12
N VAL A 153 4.54 -1.69 6.91
CA VAL A 153 5.33 -2.78 7.50
C VAL A 153 6.31 -3.28 6.44
N TRP A 154 7.57 -2.87 6.59
CA TRP A 154 8.65 -3.29 5.71
C TRP A 154 9.24 -4.62 6.18
N LEU A 155 9.00 -5.68 5.40
CA LEU A 155 9.55 -7.01 5.63
C LEU A 155 10.76 -7.23 4.71
N ASP A 156 11.91 -7.59 5.29
CA ASP A 156 13.11 -7.86 4.50
C ASP A 156 13.95 -8.98 5.11
N ALA A 157 14.84 -9.52 4.30
CA ALA A 157 15.87 -10.49 4.69
C ALA A 157 17.08 -10.35 3.75
N PRO A 158 18.26 -10.91 4.08
CA PRO A 158 19.41 -10.93 3.18
C PRO A 158 19.11 -11.61 1.84
N ASP A 159 19.76 -11.14 0.76
CA ASP A 159 19.53 -11.66 -0.60
C ASP A 159 19.67 -13.18 -0.71
N PRO A 160 20.68 -13.84 -0.11
CA PRO A 160 20.77 -15.30 -0.15
C PRO A 160 19.54 -16.00 0.45
N VAL A 161 18.97 -15.44 1.53
CA VAL A 161 17.79 -15.99 2.19
C VAL A 161 16.55 -15.81 1.30
N LEU A 162 16.37 -14.61 0.73
CA LEU A 162 15.25 -14.34 -0.18
C LEU A 162 15.30 -15.19 -1.44
N ARG A 163 16.50 -15.35 -2.02
CA ARG A 163 16.74 -16.20 -3.19
C ARG A 163 16.41 -17.66 -2.91
N ASP A 164 16.89 -18.21 -1.80
CA ASP A 164 16.60 -19.59 -1.40
C ASP A 164 15.09 -19.80 -1.17
N ARG A 165 14.44 -18.91 -0.44
CA ARG A 165 12.98 -18.94 -0.24
C ARG A 165 12.22 -18.84 -1.57
N LEU A 166 12.66 -17.98 -2.49
CA LEU A 166 12.06 -17.82 -3.81
C LEU A 166 12.14 -19.11 -4.63
N ARG A 167 13.30 -19.79 -4.58
CA ARG A 167 13.51 -21.09 -5.25
C ARG A 167 12.64 -22.20 -4.67
N ARG A 168 12.46 -22.25 -3.36
CA ARG A 168 11.66 -23.28 -2.66
C ARG A 168 10.15 -23.03 -2.74
N ARG A 169 9.74 -21.80 -3.10
CA ARG A 169 8.31 -21.46 -3.16
C ARG A 169 7.55 -22.40 -4.11
N ALA A 170 6.43 -22.98 -3.68
CA ALA A 170 5.59 -23.84 -4.52
C ALA A 170 4.99 -23.10 -5.72
N GLN A 171 4.60 -21.82 -5.53
CA GLN A 171 4.02 -21.00 -6.57
C GLN A 171 5.03 -20.65 -7.65
N SER A 172 4.55 -20.58 -8.90
CA SER A 172 5.35 -20.10 -10.03
C SER A 172 5.74 -18.64 -9.85
N HIS A 173 7.00 -18.32 -10.17
CA HIS A 173 7.49 -16.93 -10.20
C HIS A 173 8.41 -16.74 -11.42
N PRO A 174 8.29 -15.61 -12.15
CA PRO A 174 9.03 -15.41 -13.41
C PRO A 174 10.53 -15.61 -13.29
N VAL A 175 11.14 -15.18 -12.16
CA VAL A 175 12.60 -15.26 -11.98
C VAL A 175 13.07 -16.53 -11.25
N LYS A 176 12.16 -17.39 -10.79
CA LYS A 176 12.51 -18.56 -9.96
C LYS A 176 13.57 -19.49 -10.59
N ARG A 177 13.60 -19.58 -11.92
CA ARG A 177 14.50 -20.47 -12.68
C ARG A 177 15.70 -19.74 -13.28
N LEU A 178 15.84 -18.44 -13.02
CA LEU A 178 16.98 -17.67 -13.51
C LEU A 178 18.25 -17.97 -12.71
N PRO A 179 19.46 -17.65 -13.25
CA PRO A 179 20.71 -17.66 -12.50
C PRO A 179 20.63 -16.78 -11.25
N ASP A 180 21.47 -17.08 -10.26
CA ASP A 180 21.47 -16.41 -8.95
C ASP A 180 21.65 -14.90 -9.06
N ASP A 181 22.60 -14.47 -9.89
CA ASP A 181 22.87 -13.06 -10.14
C ASP A 181 21.67 -12.31 -10.76
N ALA A 182 20.89 -12.98 -11.58
CA ALA A 182 19.66 -12.42 -12.15
C ALA A 182 18.54 -12.31 -11.11
N ILE A 183 18.44 -13.29 -10.21
CA ILE A 183 17.52 -13.24 -9.08
C ILE A 183 17.92 -12.11 -8.13
N ASP A 184 19.20 -11.97 -7.81
CA ASP A 184 19.71 -10.94 -6.92
C ASP A 184 19.49 -9.53 -7.51
N ARG A 185 19.76 -9.33 -8.80
CA ARG A 185 19.42 -8.07 -9.49
C ARG A 185 17.93 -7.76 -9.44
N PHE A 186 17.08 -8.77 -9.60
CA PHE A 186 15.63 -8.59 -9.49
C PHE A 186 15.22 -8.16 -8.07
N ILE A 187 15.74 -8.83 -7.03
CA ILE A 187 15.48 -8.48 -5.63
C ILE A 187 15.96 -7.07 -5.34
N ALA A 188 17.19 -6.71 -5.74
CA ALA A 188 17.76 -5.40 -5.53
C ALA A 188 16.93 -4.28 -6.20
N SER A 189 16.53 -4.46 -7.47
CA SER A 189 15.73 -3.48 -8.19
C SER A 189 14.38 -3.20 -7.52
N TYR A 190 13.71 -4.24 -7.03
CA TYR A 190 12.47 -4.07 -6.27
C TYR A 190 12.71 -3.42 -4.91
N ARG A 191 13.77 -3.81 -4.19
CA ARG A 191 14.11 -3.19 -2.89
C ARG A 191 14.39 -1.71 -3.03
N ASP A 192 15.11 -1.28 -4.07
CA ASP A 192 15.42 0.12 -4.32
C ASP A 192 14.16 0.91 -4.67
N SER A 193 13.29 0.36 -5.50
CA SER A 193 12.03 0.98 -5.84
C SER A 193 11.09 1.08 -4.62
N TYR A 194 10.99 0.04 -3.79
CA TYR A 194 10.24 0.12 -2.54
C TYR A 194 10.78 1.22 -1.62
N ARG A 195 12.11 1.32 -1.46
CA ARG A 195 12.73 2.38 -0.65
C ARG A 195 12.43 3.77 -1.17
N HIS A 196 12.43 3.93 -2.49
CA HIS A 196 12.07 5.20 -3.12
C HIS A 196 10.61 5.56 -2.83
N VAL A 197 9.68 4.65 -3.07
CA VAL A 197 8.24 4.86 -2.81
C VAL A 197 7.97 5.16 -1.33
N ILE A 198 8.52 4.35 -0.42
CA ILE A 198 8.34 4.53 1.03
C ILE A 198 8.87 5.90 1.46
N ARG A 199 10.06 6.30 0.99
CA ARG A 199 10.63 7.62 1.28
C ARG A 199 9.71 8.73 0.79
N SER A 200 9.24 8.65 -0.45
CA SER A 200 8.33 9.65 -1.02
C SER A 200 7.02 9.81 -0.23
N LEU A 201 6.45 8.68 0.23
CA LEU A 201 5.26 8.69 1.09
C LEU A 201 5.54 9.34 2.45
N MET A 202 6.67 9.03 3.08
CA MET A 202 7.05 9.58 4.38
C MET A 202 7.36 11.08 4.32
N GLU A 203 8.03 11.56 3.27
CA GLU A 203 8.33 12.98 3.05
C GLU A 203 7.07 13.84 2.91
N ALA A 204 5.98 13.27 2.42
CA ALA A 204 4.67 13.93 2.28
C ALA A 204 3.80 13.91 3.58
N ARG A 205 4.39 13.80 4.77
CA ARG A 205 3.71 13.60 6.07
C ARG A 205 2.93 12.27 6.15
N GLY A 206 3.52 11.26 5.61
CA GLY A 206 2.88 9.96 5.42
C GLY A 206 2.95 9.02 6.61
N PRO A 207 2.74 7.72 6.33
CA PRO A 207 2.56 6.67 7.31
C PRO A 207 3.78 6.47 8.21
N ARG A 208 3.56 5.85 9.37
CA ARG A 208 4.65 5.28 10.17
C ARG A 208 5.30 4.12 9.42
N LEU A 209 6.58 3.86 9.69
CA LEU A 209 7.33 2.74 9.11
C LEU A 209 7.78 1.79 10.22
N LEU A 210 7.33 0.53 10.14
CA LEU A 210 7.80 -0.57 10.97
C LEU A 210 8.68 -1.50 10.13
N THR A 211 9.97 -1.60 10.46
CA THR A 211 10.90 -2.49 9.77
C THR A 211 11.12 -3.78 10.55
N LEU A 212 10.96 -4.93 9.89
CA LEU A 212 11.04 -6.25 10.49
C LEU A 212 11.95 -7.16 9.65
N ARG A 213 12.83 -7.91 10.34
CA ARG A 213 13.79 -8.84 9.75
C ARG A 213 13.25 -10.27 9.85
N THR A 214 12.79 -10.80 8.72
CA THR A 214 12.14 -12.12 8.66
C THR A 214 13.13 -13.31 8.66
N ASP A 215 14.41 -13.03 8.68
CA ASP A 215 15.49 -14.01 8.89
C ASP A 215 15.92 -14.11 10.36
N GLN A 216 15.50 -13.18 11.20
CA GLN A 216 15.89 -13.10 12.61
C GLN A 216 14.75 -13.44 13.58
N GLU A 217 13.52 -13.33 13.15
CA GLU A 217 12.33 -13.57 13.97
C GLU A 217 11.39 -14.56 13.24
N ASP A 218 10.72 -15.42 14.00
CA ASP A 218 9.66 -16.26 13.46
C ASP A 218 8.40 -15.43 13.11
N VAL A 219 7.53 -16.02 12.29
CA VAL A 219 6.35 -15.32 11.77
C VAL A 219 5.35 -15.00 12.88
N GLU A 220 5.26 -15.83 13.92
CA GLU A 220 4.38 -15.64 15.07
C GLU A 220 4.86 -14.46 15.94
N CYS A 221 6.18 -14.32 16.12
CA CYS A 221 6.77 -13.18 16.82
C CYS A 221 6.50 -11.89 16.06
N ILE A 222 6.75 -11.88 14.76
CA ILE A 222 6.46 -10.74 13.88
C ILE A 222 4.96 -10.39 13.92
N ALA A 223 4.07 -11.39 13.88
CA ALA A 223 2.63 -11.16 13.95
C ALA A 223 2.21 -10.51 15.28
N ARG A 224 2.77 -10.97 16.43
CA ARG A 224 2.51 -10.36 17.74
C ARG A 224 3.01 -8.91 17.81
N ARG A 225 4.19 -8.61 17.27
CA ARG A 225 4.73 -7.24 17.23
C ARG A 225 3.84 -6.31 16.41
N LEU A 226 3.43 -6.77 15.21
CA LEU A 226 2.53 -5.99 14.37
C LEU A 226 1.17 -5.77 15.05
N ALA A 227 0.60 -6.81 15.68
CA ALA A 227 -0.66 -6.67 16.40
C ALA A 227 -0.56 -5.73 17.61
N ALA A 228 0.59 -5.66 18.30
CA ALA A 228 0.85 -4.69 19.35
C ALA A 228 0.90 -3.26 18.78
N GLU A 229 1.68 -3.02 17.74
CA GLU A 229 1.80 -1.72 17.09
C GLU A 229 0.44 -1.19 16.60
N VAL A 230 -0.38 -2.06 16.00
CA VAL A 230 -1.73 -1.69 15.54
C VAL A 230 -2.62 -1.31 16.73
N ARG A 231 -2.60 -2.07 17.82
CA ARG A 231 -3.39 -1.74 19.04
C ARG A 231 -2.96 -0.41 19.65
N ASP A 232 -1.66 -0.13 19.70
CA ASP A 232 -1.14 1.14 20.21
C ASP A 232 -1.61 2.31 19.34
N MET A 233 -1.67 2.12 18.03
CA MET A 233 -2.22 3.12 17.11
C MET A 233 -3.74 3.29 17.24
N GLU A 234 -4.48 2.20 17.49
CA GLU A 234 -5.94 2.26 17.73
C GLU A 234 -6.31 2.93 19.06
N ALA A 235 -5.43 2.82 20.06
CA ALA A 235 -5.65 3.46 21.36
C ALA A 235 -5.48 4.99 21.31
N GLY A 236 -4.80 5.52 20.28
CA GLY A 236 -4.46 6.93 20.16
C GLY A 236 -3.39 7.38 21.16
N PRO A 237 -2.88 8.59 21.05
CA PRO A 237 -1.97 9.16 22.04
C PRO A 237 -2.69 9.51 23.34
#